data_5c2bfdd8c1ba9d872b35172cecf5d77d
#
_entry.id   5c2bfdd8c1ba9d872b35172cecf5d77d
#
_cell.length_a   1.000
_cell.length_b   1.000
_cell.length_c   1.000
_cell.angle_alpha   90.00
_cell.angle_beta   90.00
_cell.angle_gamma   90.00
#
_symmetry.space_group_name_H-M   'P 1'
#
loop_
_entity.id
_entity.type
_entity.pdbx_description
1 polymer ?
#
loop_
_entity_poly.entity_id
_entity_poly.type
_entity_poly.pdbx_seq_one_letter_code
_entity_poly.pdbx_strand_id
1 'polypeptide(L)'
;MAEHSTLGQNVPKSPAPPEGLFLMDGIEGLRSLPQHSVDMLLTDPPYGTTRNFWDVPLPLPELWEAVRWAVKPEGAVLFFAQCPYDKVLGASNLPMLRYEWVWYKSRCTGFLNARRAPLKRTENILVFYQKLPYYDPQFEQGKPYKKTADRGGNSPNYGKFVRSGGGSEDGLRFPGNLLTFPSVQRTVHPTQKPVELCEYFIKTYTRPGEVVADICAGSGTT
;
A
#
# COMPACT_ATOMS: atom_id res chain seq x y z
N MET A 1 25.20 27.17 36.99
CA MET A 1 24.71 25.80 36.80
C MET A 1 23.19 25.88 36.83
N ALA A 2 22.55 25.77 35.69
CA ALA A 2 21.10 25.74 35.59
C ALA A 2 20.72 24.41 34.96
N GLU A 3 20.06 23.57 35.75
CA GLU A 3 19.54 22.27 35.30
C GLU A 3 18.32 22.50 34.42
N HIS A 4 18.40 22.12 33.14
CA HIS A 4 17.23 22.00 32.26
C HIS A 4 16.55 20.67 32.51
N SER A 5 15.49 20.74 33.33
CA SER A 5 14.52 19.65 33.49
C SER A 5 13.69 19.53 32.20
N THR A 6 13.95 18.53 31.40
CA THR A 6 13.10 18.08 30.27
C THR A 6 11.90 17.33 30.84
N LEU A 7 10.79 18.02 31.02
CA LEU A 7 9.48 17.40 31.25
C LEU A 7 9.05 16.69 29.97
N GLY A 8 9.28 15.38 29.90
CA GLY A 8 8.67 14.52 28.89
C GLY A 8 7.15 14.56 29.06
N GLN A 9 6.44 15.19 28.14
CA GLN A 9 4.99 15.14 28.11
C GLN A 9 4.57 13.71 27.79
N ASN A 10 4.00 13.03 28.78
CA ASN A 10 3.32 11.76 28.62
C ASN A 10 2.03 12.02 27.85
N VAL A 11 2.08 11.97 26.52
CA VAL A 11 0.88 11.99 25.69
C VAL A 11 0.17 10.65 25.94
N PRO A 12 -1.06 10.65 26.43
CA PRO A 12 -1.80 9.40 26.65
C PRO A 12 -1.92 8.68 25.32
N LYS A 13 -1.48 7.41 25.27
CA LYS A 13 -1.69 6.54 24.09
C LYS A 13 -3.19 6.45 23.85
N SER A 14 -3.63 6.73 22.63
CA SER A 14 -4.99 6.44 22.20
C SER A 14 -5.32 4.97 22.50
N PRO A 15 -6.59 4.64 22.89
CA PRO A 15 -6.98 3.27 23.09
C PRO A 15 -6.71 2.47 21.80
N ALA A 16 -6.32 1.21 21.94
CA ALA A 16 -6.15 0.32 20.81
C ALA A 16 -7.48 0.18 20.05
N PRO A 17 -7.47 0.18 18.70
CA PRO A 17 -8.68 -0.08 17.93
C PRO A 17 -9.17 -1.52 18.17
N PRO A 18 -10.47 -1.80 17.98
CA PRO A 18 -11.00 -3.15 18.09
C PRO A 18 -10.41 -4.04 16.99
N GLU A 19 -10.12 -5.30 17.36
CA GLU A 19 -9.70 -6.33 16.40
C GLU A 19 -10.91 -7.16 15.97
N GLY A 20 -10.95 -7.55 14.70
CA GLY A 20 -11.98 -8.43 14.16
C GLY A 20 -12.62 -7.96 12.88
N LEU A 21 -13.66 -8.68 12.46
CA LEU A 21 -14.44 -8.39 11.26
C LEU A 21 -15.78 -7.75 11.67
N PHE A 22 -16.09 -6.59 11.11
CA PHE A 22 -17.27 -5.81 11.44
C PHE A 22 -18.14 -5.61 10.20
N LEU A 23 -19.45 -5.85 10.33
CA LEU A 23 -20.42 -5.59 9.28
C LEU A 23 -20.92 -4.15 9.39
N MET A 24 -20.30 -3.24 8.65
CA MET A 24 -20.65 -1.82 8.64
C MET A 24 -20.16 -1.14 7.35
N ASP A 25 -20.56 0.09 7.12
CA ASP A 25 -19.96 0.92 6.08
C ASP A 25 -18.47 1.16 6.40
N GLY A 26 -17.57 0.99 5.41
CA GLY A 26 -16.14 1.04 5.64
C GLY A 26 -15.63 2.45 6.01
N ILE A 27 -16.25 3.52 5.48
CA ILE A 27 -15.91 4.90 5.80
C ILE A 27 -16.34 5.23 7.23
N GLU A 28 -17.55 4.84 7.61
CA GLU A 28 -18.04 4.97 8.99
C GLU A 28 -17.21 4.11 9.95
N GLY A 29 -16.77 2.94 9.49
CA GLY A 29 -15.84 2.11 10.24
C GLY A 29 -14.55 2.86 10.59
N LEU A 30 -13.89 3.50 9.62
CA LEU A 30 -12.70 4.31 9.89
C LEU A 30 -13.00 5.50 10.83
N ARG A 31 -14.14 6.19 10.66
CA ARG A 31 -14.54 7.30 11.53
C ARG A 31 -14.78 6.88 12.97
N SER A 32 -15.20 5.63 13.19
CA SER A 32 -15.44 5.09 14.52
C SER A 32 -14.17 4.71 15.30
N LEU A 33 -13.05 4.56 14.59
CA LEU A 33 -11.77 4.24 15.21
C LEU A 33 -11.19 5.43 15.97
N PRO A 34 -10.36 5.19 16.99
CA PRO A 34 -9.60 6.25 17.64
C PRO A 34 -8.73 7.00 16.61
N GLN A 35 -8.62 8.31 16.77
CA GLN A 35 -7.81 9.12 15.89
C GLN A 35 -6.36 8.62 15.84
N HIS A 36 -5.82 8.50 14.62
CA HIS A 36 -4.42 8.08 14.39
C HIS A 36 -4.07 6.75 15.06
N SER A 37 -5.00 5.79 15.03
CA SER A 37 -4.79 4.45 15.61
C SER A 37 -4.37 3.40 14.59
N VAL A 38 -4.50 3.65 13.29
CA VAL A 38 -4.19 2.72 12.20
C VAL A 38 -2.79 3.01 11.66
N ASP A 39 -1.94 1.99 11.61
CA ASP A 39 -0.59 2.07 11.02
C ASP A 39 -0.61 1.88 9.52
N MET A 40 -1.51 1.05 9.01
CA MET A 40 -1.68 0.79 7.59
C MET A 40 -3.15 0.60 7.22
N LEU A 41 -3.59 1.25 6.15
CA LEU A 41 -4.81 0.91 5.45
C LEU A 41 -4.43 0.15 4.17
N LEU A 42 -4.88 -1.10 4.05
CA LEU A 42 -4.72 -1.92 2.84
C LEU A 42 -6.11 -2.37 2.40
N THR A 43 -6.57 -1.94 1.23
CA THR A 43 -7.96 -2.21 0.84
C THR A 43 -8.15 -2.30 -0.67
N ASP A 44 -9.16 -3.08 -1.07
CA ASP A 44 -9.59 -3.28 -2.47
C ASP A 44 -11.01 -2.69 -2.66
N PRO A 45 -11.14 -1.37 -2.90
CA PRO A 45 -12.44 -0.73 -3.03
C PRO A 45 -13.15 -1.14 -4.34
N PRO A 46 -14.46 -0.97 -4.44
CA PRO A 46 -15.17 -1.14 -5.71
C PRO A 46 -14.71 -0.09 -6.73
N TYR A 47 -14.51 -0.52 -8.00
CA TYR A 47 -13.97 0.32 -9.07
C TYR A 47 -15.05 0.94 -9.98
N GLY A 48 -16.32 0.50 -9.85
CA GLY A 48 -17.40 0.90 -10.75
C GLY A 48 -17.22 0.40 -12.19
N THR A 49 -16.50 -0.71 -12.38
CA THR A 49 -16.17 -1.23 -13.71
C THR A 49 -16.90 -2.52 -14.07
N THR A 50 -17.67 -3.07 -13.15
CA THR A 50 -18.46 -4.29 -13.35
C THR A 50 -19.96 -4.00 -13.30
N ARG A 51 -20.79 -5.01 -13.60
CA ARG A 51 -22.25 -4.91 -13.48
C ARG A 51 -22.77 -5.37 -12.13
N ASN A 52 -21.89 -5.66 -11.18
CA ASN A 52 -22.29 -6.04 -9.84
C ASN A 52 -22.92 -4.84 -9.13
N PHE A 53 -24.04 -5.05 -8.46
CA PHE A 53 -24.77 -3.97 -7.76
C PHE A 53 -23.95 -3.31 -6.63
N TRP A 54 -22.98 -4.02 -6.08
CA TRP A 54 -22.08 -3.54 -5.03
C TRP A 54 -20.84 -2.81 -5.57
N ASP A 55 -20.57 -2.87 -6.89
CA ASP A 55 -19.40 -2.22 -7.50
C ASP A 55 -19.66 -0.72 -7.75
N VAL A 56 -19.92 0.00 -6.66
CA VAL A 56 -20.13 1.45 -6.65
C VAL A 56 -18.90 2.11 -6.01
N PRO A 57 -18.18 2.99 -6.74
CA PRO A 57 -17.02 3.67 -6.21
C PRO A 57 -17.33 4.43 -4.92
N LEU A 58 -16.40 4.39 -3.98
CA LEU A 58 -16.52 5.11 -2.71
C LEU A 58 -16.50 6.64 -2.96
N PRO A 59 -17.23 7.43 -2.14
CA PRO A 59 -17.17 8.89 -2.19
C PRO A 59 -15.78 9.34 -1.70
N LEU A 60 -14.94 9.80 -2.64
CA LEU A 60 -13.53 10.09 -2.38
C LEU A 60 -13.27 11.21 -1.35
N PRO A 61 -14.04 12.33 -1.33
CA PRO A 61 -13.87 13.34 -0.30
C PRO A 61 -14.03 12.78 1.11
N GLU A 62 -15.11 12.06 1.36
CA GLU A 62 -15.45 11.43 2.64
C GLU A 62 -14.45 10.34 3.02
N LEU A 63 -13.99 9.56 2.04
CA LEU A 63 -12.94 8.57 2.22
C LEU A 63 -11.65 9.22 2.73
N TRP A 64 -11.20 10.30 2.09
CA TRP A 64 -9.97 10.96 2.50
C TRP A 64 -10.07 11.68 3.86
N GLU A 65 -11.25 12.13 4.26
CA GLU A 65 -11.50 12.64 5.61
C GLU A 65 -11.35 11.52 6.65
N ALA A 66 -11.99 10.37 6.42
CA ALA A 66 -11.92 9.22 7.30
C ALA A 66 -10.49 8.64 7.39
N VAL A 67 -9.77 8.58 6.25
CA VAL A 67 -8.37 8.17 6.21
C VAL A 67 -7.49 9.10 7.06
N ARG A 68 -7.63 10.42 6.90
CA ARG A 68 -6.87 11.39 7.72
C ARG A 68 -7.20 11.32 9.21
N TRP A 69 -8.42 10.92 9.54
CA TRP A 69 -8.82 10.71 10.92
C TRP A 69 -8.15 9.47 11.53
N ALA A 70 -8.33 8.31 10.88
CA ALA A 70 -7.97 7.02 11.46
C ALA A 70 -6.48 6.67 11.30
N VAL A 71 -5.89 6.95 10.13
CA VAL A 71 -4.52 6.55 9.82
C VAL A 71 -3.52 7.54 10.42
N LYS A 72 -2.46 7.00 11.02
CA LYS A 72 -1.35 7.82 11.55
C LYS A 72 -0.72 8.68 10.45
N PRO A 73 -0.17 9.86 10.76
CA PRO A 73 0.56 10.68 9.77
C PRO A 73 1.70 9.91 9.08
N GLU A 74 2.36 9.00 9.78
CA GLU A 74 3.41 8.09 9.31
C GLU A 74 2.83 6.71 8.88
N GLY A 75 1.52 6.58 8.81
CA GLY A 75 0.85 5.36 8.34
C GLY A 75 0.84 5.27 6.82
N ALA A 76 0.89 4.05 6.30
CA ALA A 76 0.79 3.79 4.87
C ALA A 76 -0.67 3.54 4.46
N VAL A 77 -1.06 4.05 3.30
CA VAL A 77 -2.40 3.83 2.72
C VAL A 77 -2.24 3.23 1.34
N LEU A 78 -2.67 1.99 1.18
CA LEU A 78 -2.56 1.22 -0.05
C LEU A 78 -3.94 0.86 -0.59
N PHE A 79 -4.19 1.25 -1.83
CA PHE A 79 -5.41 0.89 -2.55
C PHE A 79 -5.09 0.03 -3.75
N PHE A 80 -5.70 -1.15 -3.82
CA PHE A 80 -5.81 -1.84 -5.10
C PHE A 80 -6.64 -1.00 -6.05
N ALA A 81 -6.22 -0.91 -7.30
CA ALA A 81 -6.91 -0.12 -8.30
C ALA A 81 -6.60 -0.60 -9.73
N GLN A 82 -7.53 -0.40 -10.63
CA GLN A 82 -7.36 -0.72 -12.05
C GLN A 82 -7.89 0.42 -12.91
N CYS A 83 -7.29 0.61 -14.10
CA CYS A 83 -7.71 1.61 -15.06
C CYS A 83 -9.19 1.42 -15.45
N PRO A 84 -10.01 2.51 -15.46
CA PRO A 84 -9.66 3.93 -15.27
C PRO A 84 -9.71 4.43 -13.82
N TYR A 85 -10.22 3.63 -12.88
CA TYR A 85 -10.42 4.03 -11.48
C TYR A 85 -9.12 4.45 -10.79
N ASP A 86 -8.01 3.79 -11.08
CA ASP A 86 -6.69 4.13 -10.56
C ASP A 86 -6.28 5.59 -10.85
N LYS A 87 -6.68 6.13 -12.01
CA LYS A 87 -6.38 7.52 -12.37
C LYS A 87 -7.25 8.49 -11.57
N VAL A 88 -8.52 8.16 -11.38
CA VAL A 88 -9.46 8.97 -10.58
C VAL A 88 -9.02 9.00 -9.12
N LEU A 89 -8.74 7.81 -8.55
CA LEU A 89 -8.29 7.69 -7.17
C LEU A 89 -6.94 8.39 -6.96
N GLY A 90 -5.97 8.19 -7.86
CA GLY A 90 -4.67 8.86 -7.77
C GLY A 90 -4.79 10.38 -7.82
N ALA A 91 -5.57 10.90 -8.76
CA ALA A 91 -5.79 12.33 -8.94
C ALA A 91 -6.55 12.97 -7.76
N SER A 92 -7.37 12.20 -7.03
CA SER A 92 -8.17 12.71 -5.92
C SER A 92 -7.35 13.17 -4.72
N ASN A 93 -6.10 12.70 -4.59
CA ASN A 93 -5.22 13.11 -3.49
C ASN A 93 -3.73 13.10 -3.91
N LEU A 94 -3.39 13.87 -4.93
CA LEU A 94 -2.01 14.03 -5.41
C LEU A 94 -1.01 14.44 -4.31
N PRO A 95 -1.37 15.28 -3.33
CA PRO A 95 -0.43 15.62 -2.25
C PRO A 95 0.04 14.43 -1.40
N MET A 96 -0.76 13.37 -1.32
CA MET A 96 -0.39 12.15 -0.59
C MET A 96 0.09 11.01 -1.50
N LEU A 97 -0.24 11.03 -2.80
CA LEU A 97 0.21 10.00 -3.74
C LEU A 97 1.73 10.03 -3.88
N ARG A 98 2.37 8.88 -3.77
CA ARG A 98 3.82 8.75 -3.83
C ARG A 98 4.31 7.92 -5.00
N TYR A 99 3.83 6.70 -5.11
CA TYR A 99 4.18 5.75 -6.16
C TYR A 99 3.13 4.66 -6.23
N GLU A 100 3.34 3.74 -7.17
CA GLU A 100 2.51 2.55 -7.33
C GLU A 100 3.36 1.30 -7.37
N TRP A 101 2.82 0.22 -6.85
CA TRP A 101 3.21 -1.14 -7.17
C TRP A 101 2.35 -1.66 -8.30
N VAL A 102 2.91 -2.53 -9.11
CA VAL A 102 2.19 -3.19 -10.21
C VAL A 102 2.18 -4.68 -9.95
N TRP A 103 1.01 -5.23 -9.66
CA TRP A 103 0.85 -6.68 -9.57
C TRP A 103 0.66 -7.28 -10.96
N TYR A 104 1.61 -8.15 -11.36
CA TYR A 104 1.52 -8.95 -12.57
C TYR A 104 0.84 -10.28 -12.25
N LYS A 105 -0.32 -10.50 -12.87
CA LYS A 105 -1.19 -11.65 -12.63
C LYS A 105 -0.76 -12.85 -13.46
N SER A 106 -0.86 -14.06 -12.91
CA SER A 106 -0.64 -15.30 -13.66
C SER A 106 -1.67 -15.52 -14.78
N ARG A 107 -2.87 -14.95 -14.64
CA ARG A 107 -3.96 -15.04 -15.63
C ARG A 107 -4.43 -13.66 -16.04
N CYS A 108 -4.68 -13.50 -17.35
CA CYS A 108 -5.31 -12.29 -17.86
C CYS A 108 -6.81 -12.30 -17.56
N THR A 109 -7.37 -11.08 -17.40
CA THR A 109 -8.81 -10.85 -17.28
C THR A 109 -9.32 -10.02 -18.45
N GLY A 110 -10.64 -9.90 -18.59
CA GLY A 110 -11.27 -9.09 -19.65
C GLY A 110 -11.42 -9.80 -21.00
N PHE A 111 -11.47 -11.13 -21.02
CA PHE A 111 -11.52 -11.94 -22.26
C PHE A 111 -12.72 -11.60 -23.18
N LEU A 112 -13.84 -11.14 -22.63
CA LEU A 112 -15.00 -10.70 -23.42
C LEU A 112 -14.70 -9.53 -24.36
N ASN A 113 -13.67 -8.75 -24.05
CA ASN A 113 -13.22 -7.61 -24.84
C ASN A 113 -11.94 -7.89 -25.66
N ALA A 114 -11.49 -9.12 -25.74
CA ALA A 114 -10.22 -9.50 -26.37
C ALA A 114 -10.05 -9.04 -27.83
N ARG A 115 -11.15 -8.83 -28.54
CA ARG A 115 -11.15 -8.31 -29.92
C ARG A 115 -11.18 -6.77 -30.01
N ARG A 116 -11.29 -6.07 -28.88
CA ARG A 116 -11.45 -4.60 -28.81
C ARG A 116 -10.39 -3.91 -27.99
N ALA A 117 -9.77 -4.64 -27.05
CA ALA A 117 -8.77 -4.12 -26.14
C ALA A 117 -7.82 -5.23 -25.68
N PRO A 118 -6.60 -4.92 -25.26
CA PRO A 118 -5.71 -5.91 -24.69
C PRO A 118 -6.29 -6.52 -23.42
N LEU A 119 -5.97 -7.78 -23.17
CA LEU A 119 -6.33 -8.43 -21.91
C LEU A 119 -5.58 -7.78 -20.76
N LYS A 120 -6.29 -7.60 -19.64
CA LYS A 120 -5.71 -7.01 -18.43
C LYS A 120 -4.87 -8.06 -17.68
N ARG A 121 -3.57 -7.83 -17.58
CA ARG A 121 -2.62 -8.70 -16.88
C ARG A 121 -2.02 -8.07 -15.64
N THR A 122 -2.21 -6.78 -15.47
CA THR A 122 -1.71 -6.03 -14.32
C THR A 122 -2.83 -5.43 -13.52
N GLU A 123 -2.53 -5.14 -12.27
CA GLU A 123 -3.34 -4.34 -11.37
C GLU A 123 -2.41 -3.44 -10.56
N ASN A 124 -2.80 -2.19 -10.35
CA ASN A 124 -1.98 -1.24 -9.63
C ASN A 124 -2.34 -1.26 -8.13
N ILE A 125 -1.36 -1.01 -7.31
CA ILE A 125 -1.57 -0.72 -5.89
C ILE A 125 -0.97 0.66 -5.63
N LEU A 126 -1.84 1.65 -5.48
CA LEU A 126 -1.45 3.03 -5.26
C LEU A 126 -1.07 3.26 -3.81
N VAL A 127 0.10 3.86 -3.58
CA VAL A 127 0.64 4.12 -2.25
C VAL A 127 0.54 5.60 -1.92
N PHE A 128 -0.12 5.89 -0.81
CA PHE A 128 -0.28 7.24 -0.28
C PHE A 128 0.24 7.31 1.15
N TYR A 129 0.83 8.44 1.51
CA TYR A 129 1.16 8.78 2.90
C TYR A 129 1.39 10.28 3.07
N GLN A 130 1.19 10.78 4.29
CA GLN A 130 1.48 12.19 4.62
C GLN A 130 2.97 12.37 4.89
N LYS A 131 3.52 11.57 5.82
CA LYS A 131 4.93 11.50 6.16
C LYS A 131 5.46 10.12 5.83
N LEU A 132 6.78 10.00 5.69
CA LEU A 132 7.42 8.72 5.34
C LEU A 132 7.03 7.63 6.36
N PRO A 133 6.38 6.53 5.92
CA PRO A 133 5.99 5.44 6.79
C PRO A 133 7.18 4.53 7.12
N TYR A 134 6.95 3.56 8.00
CA TYR A 134 7.83 2.41 8.08
C TYR A 134 7.92 1.74 6.71
N TYR A 135 9.12 1.31 6.35
CA TYR A 135 9.36 0.60 5.10
C TYR A 135 10.45 -0.45 5.30
N ASP A 136 10.06 -1.72 5.20
CA ASP A 136 10.97 -2.86 5.22
C ASP A 136 10.99 -3.49 3.82
N PRO A 137 12.05 -3.25 3.02
CA PRO A 137 12.12 -3.80 1.67
C PRO A 137 12.20 -5.32 1.72
N GLN A 138 11.24 -5.99 1.10
CA GLN A 138 11.27 -7.44 0.93
C GLN A 138 12.28 -7.78 -0.18
N PHE A 139 13.52 -8.10 0.22
CA PHE A 139 14.62 -8.30 -0.72
C PHE A 139 14.38 -9.49 -1.67
N GLU A 140 14.78 -9.31 -2.91
CA GLU A 140 14.75 -10.34 -3.94
C GLU A 140 16.10 -11.05 -4.04
N GLN A 141 16.08 -12.39 -4.22
CA GLN A 141 17.29 -13.16 -4.44
C GLN A 141 17.71 -13.08 -5.91
N GLY A 142 18.87 -12.51 -6.15
CA GLY A 142 19.54 -12.47 -7.45
C GLY A 142 20.91 -13.15 -7.43
N LYS A 143 21.62 -13.08 -8.53
CA LYS A 143 23.02 -13.55 -8.58
C LYS A 143 23.92 -12.57 -7.81
N PRO A 144 24.86 -13.05 -6.98
CA PRO A 144 25.87 -12.21 -6.36
C PRO A 144 26.60 -11.34 -7.39
N TYR A 145 26.93 -10.11 -7.04
CA TYR A 145 27.72 -9.23 -7.89
C TYR A 145 28.61 -8.32 -7.07
N LYS A 146 29.79 -8.04 -7.60
CA LYS A 146 30.69 -7.01 -7.07
C LYS A 146 30.57 -5.76 -7.91
N LYS A 147 30.39 -4.64 -7.25
CA LYS A 147 30.39 -3.33 -7.90
C LYS A 147 31.71 -2.65 -7.56
N THR A 148 32.45 -2.23 -8.56
CA THR A 148 33.61 -1.37 -8.34
C THR A 148 33.14 -0.06 -7.69
N ALA A 149 33.90 0.39 -6.69
CA ALA A 149 33.58 1.63 -5.98
C ALA A 149 33.41 2.76 -6.99
N ASP A 150 32.20 3.26 -7.06
CA ASP A 150 31.87 4.41 -7.90
C ASP A 150 32.19 5.68 -7.12
N ARG A 151 32.92 6.59 -7.71
CA ARG A 151 33.13 7.92 -7.15
C ARG A 151 31.81 8.64 -7.10
N GLY A 152 31.55 9.38 -6.03
CA GLY A 152 30.38 10.25 -5.92
C GLY A 152 30.22 11.11 -7.16
N GLY A 153 29.01 11.45 -7.50
CA GLY A 153 28.67 12.21 -8.69
C GLY A 153 27.83 13.43 -8.38
N ASN A 154 27.78 14.31 -9.35
CA ASN A 154 26.80 15.39 -9.42
C ASN A 154 26.07 15.24 -10.74
N SER A 155 24.76 15.11 -10.71
CA SER A 155 23.97 15.04 -11.93
C SER A 155 22.90 16.14 -11.95
N PRO A 156 22.51 16.61 -13.15
CA PRO A 156 21.41 17.58 -13.26
C PRO A 156 20.11 17.08 -12.61
N ASN A 157 19.88 15.78 -12.63
CA ASN A 157 18.64 15.18 -12.13
C ASN A 157 18.64 14.91 -10.62
N TYR A 158 19.82 14.62 -10.03
CA TYR A 158 19.91 14.16 -8.63
C TYR A 158 20.79 15.06 -7.74
N GLY A 159 21.39 16.12 -8.31
CA GLY A 159 22.33 16.97 -7.58
C GLY A 159 23.60 16.21 -7.17
N LYS A 160 24.19 16.61 -6.04
CA LYS A 160 25.34 15.92 -5.46
C LYS A 160 24.87 14.66 -4.73
N PHE A 161 25.46 13.52 -5.05
CA PHE A 161 25.21 12.26 -4.37
C PHE A 161 26.50 11.49 -4.12
N VAL A 162 26.53 10.77 -3.00
CA VAL A 162 27.61 9.85 -2.68
C VAL A 162 27.11 8.46 -3.08
N ARG A 163 27.82 7.81 -4.00
CA ARG A 163 27.61 6.39 -4.26
C ARG A 163 28.48 5.61 -3.26
N SER A 164 27.85 4.92 -2.31
CA SER A 164 28.55 3.90 -1.58
C SER A 164 28.89 2.78 -2.55
N GLY A 165 30.18 2.53 -2.77
CA GLY A 165 30.63 1.33 -3.44
C GLY A 165 30.05 0.14 -2.70
N GLY A 166 29.47 -0.81 -3.42
CA GLY A 166 28.91 -2.03 -2.81
C GLY A 166 28.46 -2.96 -3.90
N GLY A 167 28.69 -4.21 -3.70
CA GLY A 167 28.03 -5.29 -4.40
C GLY A 167 26.96 -5.87 -3.50
N SER A 168 26.39 -6.95 -3.92
CA SER A 168 25.60 -7.84 -3.09
C SER A 168 26.30 -9.19 -3.15
N GLU A 169 27.07 -9.51 -2.11
CA GLU A 169 27.83 -10.78 -2.02
C GLU A 169 26.89 -11.96 -1.77
N ASP A 170 25.76 -11.70 -1.11
CA ASP A 170 24.67 -12.63 -0.87
C ASP A 170 23.64 -12.67 -2.03
N GLY A 171 23.73 -11.75 -2.98
CA GLY A 171 22.81 -11.63 -4.12
C GLY A 171 21.50 -10.92 -3.79
N LEU A 172 21.31 -10.40 -2.57
CA LEU A 172 20.09 -9.67 -2.21
C LEU A 172 19.99 -8.35 -2.96
N ARG A 173 18.79 -8.02 -3.41
CA ARG A 173 18.46 -6.81 -4.15
C ARG A 173 17.21 -6.17 -3.61
N PHE A 174 17.19 -4.84 -3.59
CA PHE A 174 15.96 -4.11 -3.34
C PHE A 174 14.90 -4.48 -4.37
N PRO A 175 13.63 -4.65 -3.94
CA PRO A 175 12.55 -5.01 -4.83
C PRO A 175 12.29 -3.92 -5.87
N GLY A 176 11.92 -4.33 -7.09
CA GLY A 176 11.29 -3.44 -8.05
C GLY A 176 9.80 -3.27 -7.73
N ASN A 177 9.15 -2.28 -8.34
CA ASN A 177 7.72 -2.06 -8.14
C ASN A 177 6.81 -3.01 -8.94
N LEU A 178 7.36 -3.95 -9.69
CA LEU A 178 6.61 -4.99 -10.41
C LEU A 178 6.65 -6.29 -9.61
N LEU A 179 5.52 -6.68 -9.07
CA LEU A 179 5.37 -7.88 -8.25
C LEU A 179 4.66 -8.98 -9.04
N THR A 180 5.17 -10.21 -8.96
CA THR A 180 4.55 -11.38 -9.59
C THR A 180 3.99 -12.31 -8.54
N PHE A 181 2.66 -12.33 -8.41
CA PHE A 181 1.94 -13.26 -7.55
C PHE A 181 0.86 -13.99 -8.37
N PRO A 182 0.68 -15.29 -8.15
CA PRO A 182 -0.37 -16.03 -8.83
C PRO A 182 -1.75 -15.53 -8.43
N SER A 183 -2.66 -15.44 -9.41
CA SER A 183 -4.07 -15.16 -9.12
C SER A 183 -4.70 -16.34 -8.39
N VAL A 184 -5.61 -16.06 -7.46
CA VAL A 184 -6.35 -17.10 -6.72
C VAL A 184 -7.17 -17.93 -7.68
N GLN A 185 -7.06 -19.25 -7.59
CA GLN A 185 -7.74 -20.17 -8.52
C GLN A 185 -9.11 -20.63 -8.01
N ARG A 186 -9.20 -20.92 -6.71
CA ARG A 186 -10.46 -21.30 -6.04
C ARG A 186 -10.81 -20.18 -5.07
N THR A 187 -11.64 -19.26 -5.53
CA THR A 187 -12.02 -18.08 -4.79
C THR A 187 -13.29 -18.34 -3.97
N VAL A 188 -13.35 -17.83 -2.75
CA VAL A 188 -14.57 -17.73 -1.95
C VAL A 188 -15.30 -16.40 -2.22
N HIS A 189 -14.61 -15.43 -2.82
CA HIS A 189 -15.16 -14.14 -3.27
C HIS A 189 -14.67 -13.84 -4.70
N PRO A 190 -15.51 -13.30 -5.60
CA PRO A 190 -15.17 -13.11 -7.02
C PRO A 190 -13.90 -12.29 -7.29
N THR A 191 -13.59 -11.32 -6.42
CA THR A 191 -12.45 -10.41 -6.56
C THR A 191 -11.36 -10.66 -5.54
N GLN A 192 -11.32 -11.84 -4.93
CA GLN A 192 -10.35 -12.19 -3.89
C GLN A 192 -8.90 -11.93 -4.33
N LYS A 193 -8.16 -11.22 -3.50
CA LYS A 193 -6.72 -10.98 -3.68
C LYS A 193 -5.90 -12.17 -3.15
N PRO A 194 -4.69 -12.43 -3.67
CA PRO A 194 -3.78 -13.42 -3.09
C PRO A 194 -3.36 -13.03 -1.67
N VAL A 195 -3.40 -14.00 -0.75
CA VAL A 195 -2.95 -13.80 0.64
C VAL A 195 -1.49 -13.35 0.68
N GLU A 196 -0.65 -13.99 -0.12
CA GLU A 196 0.79 -13.72 -0.18
C GLU A 196 1.09 -12.29 -0.65
N LEU A 197 0.22 -11.71 -1.49
CA LEU A 197 0.36 -10.32 -1.93
C LEU A 197 -0.01 -9.33 -0.81
N CYS A 198 -1.08 -9.61 -0.08
CA CYS A 198 -1.46 -8.79 1.09
C CYS A 198 -0.40 -8.89 2.19
N GLU A 199 0.08 -10.10 2.49
CA GLU A 199 1.18 -10.35 3.44
C GLU A 199 2.45 -9.60 3.07
N TYR A 200 2.81 -9.57 1.78
CA TYR A 200 3.96 -8.80 1.27
C TYR A 200 3.85 -7.32 1.64
N PHE A 201 2.69 -6.71 1.43
CA PHE A 201 2.49 -5.30 1.76
C PHE A 201 2.45 -5.06 3.27
N ILE A 202 1.80 -5.93 4.04
CA ILE A 202 1.78 -5.83 5.50
C ILE A 202 3.21 -5.88 6.05
N LYS A 203 4.03 -6.83 5.63
CA LYS A 203 5.44 -6.92 6.04
C LYS A 203 6.26 -5.70 5.59
N THR A 204 5.95 -5.13 4.44
CA THR A 204 6.68 -3.98 3.90
C THR A 204 6.40 -2.69 4.69
N TYR A 205 5.15 -2.49 5.15
CA TYR A 205 4.73 -1.19 5.69
C TYR A 205 4.36 -1.21 7.17
N THR A 206 4.43 -2.36 7.83
CA THR A 206 4.13 -2.49 9.26
C THR A 206 5.14 -3.34 10.01
N ARG A 207 5.24 -3.09 11.31
CA ARG A 207 5.97 -3.93 12.26
C ARG A 207 5.01 -4.92 12.94
N PRO A 208 5.50 -6.02 13.49
CA PRO A 208 4.67 -6.88 14.34
C PRO A 208 3.96 -6.11 15.46
N GLY A 209 2.64 -6.33 15.58
CA GLY A 209 1.80 -5.66 16.58
C GLY A 209 1.27 -4.28 16.16
N GLU A 210 1.57 -3.81 14.94
CA GLU A 210 0.95 -2.60 14.39
C GLU A 210 -0.43 -2.92 13.77
N VAL A 211 -1.27 -1.91 13.68
CA VAL A 211 -2.67 -2.06 13.28
C VAL A 211 -2.84 -1.89 11.79
N VAL A 212 -3.40 -2.91 11.16
CA VAL A 212 -3.81 -2.90 9.75
C VAL A 212 -5.32 -2.86 9.66
N ALA A 213 -5.86 -1.97 8.83
CA ALA A 213 -7.28 -1.88 8.55
C ALA A 213 -7.58 -2.18 7.08
N ASP A 214 -8.74 -2.81 6.84
CA ASP A 214 -9.33 -2.98 5.51
C ASP A 214 -10.81 -2.59 5.57
N ILE A 215 -11.22 -1.66 4.73
CA ILE A 215 -12.59 -1.13 4.69
C ILE A 215 -13.49 -1.83 3.66
N CYS A 216 -12.92 -2.75 2.90
CA CYS A 216 -13.60 -3.53 1.88
C CYS A 216 -13.16 -5.00 1.96
N ALA A 217 -13.21 -5.58 3.15
CA ALA A 217 -12.58 -6.85 3.49
C ALA A 217 -12.94 -8.03 2.56
N GLY A 218 -14.11 -8.04 1.94
CA GLY A 218 -14.55 -9.07 0.99
C GLY A 218 -14.45 -10.47 1.57
N SER A 219 -13.38 -11.19 1.20
CA SER A 219 -13.07 -12.54 1.71
C SER A 219 -12.27 -12.54 3.03
N GLY A 220 -11.90 -11.38 3.57
CA GLY A 220 -11.02 -11.28 4.73
C GLY A 220 -9.58 -11.70 4.43
N THR A 221 -9.04 -11.28 3.28
CA THR A 221 -7.69 -11.67 2.84
C THR A 221 -6.60 -10.85 3.52
N THR A 222 -6.92 -9.61 3.88
CA THR A 222 -6.01 -8.63 4.51
C THR A 222 -5.69 -8.91 5.96
#